data_f87bc5992e851d77df03b07f15ee082d
#
_entry.id   f87bc5992e851d77df03b07f15ee082d
#
_cell.length_a   1.000
_cell.length_b   1.000
_cell.length_c   1.000
_cell.angle_alpha   90.00
_cell.angle_beta   90.00
_cell.angle_gamma   90.00
#
_symmetry.space_group_name_H-M   'P 1'
#
loop_
_entity.id
_entity.type
_entity.pdbx_description
1 polymer ?
#
loop_
_entity_poly.entity_id
_entity_poly.type
_entity_poly.pdbx_seq_one_letter_code
_entity_poly.pdbx_strand_id
1 'polypeptide(L)'
;MTASSANPPPTLADMAALRGERYLIVSSDSHAGPNPEKYLRPYCPEKYLPEFDEYCAQARATADTMIDHVNAGRAGGKADPTLRELGLEGTAECIECSGHYDPEVRLRHMDSSGVAAEVVFAGGQNFEELPFMGKGWNAGLAGVRTELRSSAQVIWNRWLAEFITASPARLRGVLQNPVWDIDLAVAEIEWGAARGLRVVNLPAPRRDFPAYTERAYDKLWAACVDNNCVLTTHSGGGEEPLGIGQRRSNFLHITENHWLGNRGLAQLIFGGVFHRYPDLKYILTEQRTEFAPDLVKHLDSVYDAGTRGDRHGGGLYPAAPFLYVDSDIDPDAASGEALPEPPSFYWARNCILSGSFLAPYEVAYRHEVGLGNLLWGTDYPHLEGTWPQTPQSIRHTFNTVPEDEARLILGETAVTVYGFDRAALWPLARRIGPTPAEVATPLGPDELPLGRSGAFREYGTFA
;
A
#
# COMPACT_ATOMS: atom_id res chain seq x y z
N MET A 1 9.52 26.74 -16.63
CA MET A 1 9.65 25.26 -16.74
C MET A 1 11.04 24.90 -16.23
N THR A 2 11.17 24.71 -14.95
CA THR A 2 12.38 24.12 -14.36
C THR A 2 12.07 22.64 -14.22
N ALA A 3 12.79 21.80 -14.99
CA ALA A 3 12.71 20.36 -14.84
C ALA A 3 12.95 20.02 -13.35
N SER A 4 11.97 19.41 -12.72
CA SER A 4 12.14 18.81 -11.41
C SER A 4 13.13 17.66 -11.60
N SER A 5 14.36 17.84 -11.14
CA SER A 5 15.32 16.76 -11.05
C SER A 5 14.85 15.83 -9.93
N ALA A 6 14.02 14.85 -10.25
CA ALA A 6 13.85 13.70 -9.37
C ALA A 6 15.27 13.15 -9.13
N ASN A 7 15.70 13.12 -7.88
CA ASN A 7 16.99 12.52 -7.55
C ASN A 7 16.98 11.07 -8.06
N PRO A 8 18.06 10.63 -8.70
CA PRO A 8 18.14 9.24 -9.11
C PRO A 8 18.00 8.33 -7.88
N PRO A 9 17.45 7.12 -8.04
CA PRO A 9 17.36 6.18 -6.94
C PRO A 9 18.78 5.95 -6.35
N PRO A 10 18.89 5.81 -5.02
CA PRO A 10 20.17 5.59 -4.36
C PRO A 10 20.75 4.25 -4.80
N THR A 11 22.07 4.19 -4.89
CA THR A 11 22.82 3.01 -5.34
C THR A 11 23.57 2.36 -4.17
N LEU A 12 24.03 1.12 -4.36
CA LEU A 12 24.91 0.46 -3.38
C LEU A 12 26.19 1.26 -3.11
N ALA A 13 26.69 1.98 -4.11
CA ALA A 13 27.88 2.84 -3.94
C ALA A 13 27.61 4.01 -2.98
N ASP A 14 26.39 4.56 -3.01
CA ASP A 14 25.99 5.62 -2.08
C ASP A 14 25.90 5.08 -0.64
N MET A 15 25.43 3.82 -0.49
CA MET A 15 25.33 3.18 0.82
C MET A 15 26.69 2.89 1.45
N ALA A 16 27.72 2.64 0.65
CA ALA A 16 29.06 2.40 1.15
C ALA A 16 29.63 3.58 1.98
N ALA A 17 29.21 4.80 1.66
CA ALA A 17 29.57 6.00 2.42
C ALA A 17 28.92 6.09 3.80
N LEU A 18 27.89 5.28 4.06
CA LEU A 18 27.09 5.28 5.29
C LEU A 18 27.43 4.08 6.21
N ARG A 19 28.38 3.25 5.83
CA ARG A 19 28.74 2.05 6.61
C ARG A 19 29.11 2.40 8.05
N GLY A 20 28.52 1.65 8.98
CA GLY A 20 28.69 1.83 10.42
C GLY A 20 27.81 2.93 11.03
N GLU A 21 27.18 3.77 10.24
CA GLU A 21 26.20 4.74 10.74
C GLU A 21 24.88 4.04 11.10
N ARG A 22 24.06 4.65 11.96
CA ARG A 22 22.72 4.12 12.27
C ARG A 22 21.85 4.08 11.00
N TYR A 23 20.90 3.15 10.96
CA TYR A 23 19.94 3.09 9.86
C TYR A 23 18.99 4.27 9.91
N LEU A 24 18.65 4.82 8.74
CA LEU A 24 17.48 5.65 8.55
C LEU A 24 16.34 4.74 8.16
N ILE A 25 15.39 4.52 9.07
CA ILE A 25 14.24 3.65 8.84
C ILE A 25 13.06 4.49 8.38
N VAL A 26 12.45 4.11 7.24
CA VAL A 26 11.22 4.69 6.73
C VAL A 26 10.20 3.59 6.50
N SER A 27 9.07 3.66 7.19
CA SER A 27 7.96 2.75 6.94
C SER A 27 7.20 3.19 5.69
N SER A 28 7.16 2.35 4.68
CA SER A 28 6.40 2.58 3.46
C SER A 28 4.91 2.20 3.60
N ASP A 29 4.53 1.69 4.79
CA ASP A 29 3.18 1.26 5.09
C ASP A 29 2.87 1.45 6.58
N SER A 30 1.83 2.22 6.83
CA SER A 30 1.20 2.41 8.14
C SER A 30 -0.21 2.95 7.96
N HIS A 31 -1.04 2.85 8.98
CA HIS A 31 -2.46 3.15 8.88
C HIS A 31 -2.96 4.15 9.92
N ALA A 32 -4.04 4.84 9.59
CA ALA A 32 -4.78 5.69 10.50
C ALA A 32 -6.27 5.34 10.44
N GLY A 33 -6.92 5.33 11.61
CA GLY A 33 -8.33 5.01 11.77
C GLY A 33 -8.99 5.97 12.78
N PRO A 34 -9.27 7.23 12.37
CA PRO A 34 -9.94 8.18 13.25
C PRO A 34 -11.39 7.80 13.47
N ASN A 35 -11.90 8.01 14.70
CA ASN A 35 -13.34 7.89 14.94
C ASN A 35 -14.11 8.87 14.04
N PRO A 36 -15.04 8.39 13.21
CA PRO A 36 -15.67 9.21 12.20
C PRO A 36 -16.49 10.38 12.76
N GLU A 37 -17.31 10.13 13.78
CA GLU A 37 -18.17 11.17 14.36
C GLU A 37 -17.36 12.30 14.97
N LYS A 38 -16.24 11.97 15.61
CA LYS A 38 -15.40 12.93 16.31
C LYS A 38 -14.45 13.68 15.39
N TYR A 39 -13.83 12.98 14.43
CA TYR A 39 -12.72 13.50 13.66
C TYR A 39 -13.06 13.79 12.19
N LEU A 40 -13.98 13.03 11.58
CA LEU A 40 -14.28 13.17 10.14
C LEU A 40 -15.54 14.01 9.87
N ARG A 41 -16.52 13.97 10.77
CA ARG A 41 -17.77 14.70 10.64
C ARG A 41 -17.60 16.20 10.29
N PRO A 42 -16.62 16.95 10.85
CA PRO A 42 -16.40 18.36 10.51
C PRO A 42 -16.07 18.62 9.04
N TYR A 43 -15.58 17.62 8.31
CA TYR A 43 -15.25 17.72 6.89
C TYR A 43 -16.37 17.24 5.97
N CYS A 44 -17.44 16.68 6.54
CA CYS A 44 -18.59 16.22 5.75
C CYS A 44 -19.39 17.42 5.24
N PRO A 45 -19.67 17.49 3.92
CA PRO A 45 -20.56 18.52 3.39
C PRO A 45 -21.93 18.46 4.07
N GLU A 46 -22.50 19.64 4.40
CA GLU A 46 -23.77 19.75 5.13
C GLU A 46 -24.91 18.91 4.52
N LYS A 47 -24.99 18.90 3.20
CA LYS A 47 -26.01 18.13 2.46
C LYS A 47 -25.95 16.61 2.65
N TYR A 48 -24.82 16.06 3.15
CA TYR A 48 -24.62 14.64 3.37
C TYR A 48 -24.52 14.26 4.87
N LEU A 49 -24.67 15.23 5.78
CA LEU A 49 -24.62 14.96 7.21
C LEU A 49 -25.66 13.94 7.70
N PRO A 50 -26.92 13.96 7.20
CA PRO A 50 -27.89 12.93 7.63
C PRO A 50 -27.43 11.50 7.29
N GLU A 51 -26.96 11.29 6.06
CA GLU A 51 -26.46 9.98 5.62
C GLU A 51 -25.16 9.60 6.34
N PHE A 52 -24.31 10.59 6.62
CA PHE A 52 -23.07 10.39 7.38
C PHE A 52 -23.37 9.90 8.81
N ASP A 53 -24.27 10.58 9.51
CA ASP A 53 -24.64 10.25 10.89
C ASP A 53 -25.34 8.87 10.96
N GLU A 54 -26.20 8.56 9.98
CA GLU A 54 -26.83 7.24 9.87
C GLU A 54 -25.80 6.14 9.64
N TYR A 55 -24.84 6.35 8.74
CA TYR A 55 -23.76 5.39 8.46
C TYR A 55 -22.93 5.15 9.73
N CYS A 56 -22.53 6.21 10.44
CA CYS A 56 -21.75 6.09 11.68
C CYS A 56 -22.51 5.30 12.76
N ALA A 57 -23.82 5.53 12.90
CA ALA A 57 -24.64 4.79 13.86
C ALA A 57 -24.71 3.29 13.53
N GLN A 58 -24.85 2.93 12.25
CA GLN A 58 -24.87 1.55 11.79
C GLN A 58 -23.50 0.86 11.98
N ALA A 59 -22.40 1.55 11.61
CA ALA A 59 -21.05 1.04 11.78
C ALA A 59 -20.72 0.81 13.26
N ARG A 60 -21.12 1.72 14.14
CA ARG A 60 -20.94 1.59 15.58
C ARG A 60 -21.68 0.37 16.14
N ALA A 61 -22.94 0.17 15.77
CA ALA A 61 -23.71 -1.01 16.23
C ALA A 61 -23.06 -2.33 15.80
N THR A 62 -22.43 -2.34 14.62
CA THR A 62 -21.65 -3.49 14.14
C THR A 62 -20.37 -3.66 14.97
N ALA A 63 -19.62 -2.58 15.19
CA ALA A 63 -18.39 -2.58 15.97
C ALA A 63 -18.64 -3.03 17.41
N ASP A 64 -19.66 -2.51 18.08
CA ASP A 64 -20.04 -2.91 19.45
C ASP A 64 -20.31 -4.42 19.55
N THR A 65 -21.01 -4.97 18.56
CA THR A 65 -21.26 -6.41 18.48
C THR A 65 -19.97 -7.22 18.37
N MET A 66 -19.03 -6.75 17.55
CA MET A 66 -17.73 -7.42 17.38
C MET A 66 -16.84 -7.28 18.63
N ILE A 67 -16.81 -6.11 19.24
CA ILE A 67 -16.08 -5.86 20.50
C ILE A 67 -16.62 -6.74 21.63
N ASP A 68 -17.94 -6.86 21.75
CA ASP A 68 -18.58 -7.73 22.73
C ASP A 68 -18.20 -9.21 22.51
N HIS A 69 -18.16 -9.64 21.25
CA HIS A 69 -17.72 -10.99 20.89
C HIS A 69 -16.25 -11.25 21.29
N VAL A 70 -15.37 -10.30 20.95
CA VAL A 70 -13.95 -10.35 21.34
C VAL A 70 -13.78 -10.40 22.87
N ASN A 71 -14.53 -9.57 23.59
CA ASN A 71 -14.47 -9.50 25.05
C ASN A 71 -15.05 -10.76 25.72
N ALA A 72 -16.11 -11.34 25.16
CA ALA A 72 -16.68 -12.61 25.64
C ALA A 72 -15.68 -13.76 25.50
N GLY A 73 -14.95 -13.82 24.39
CA GLY A 73 -13.89 -14.78 24.17
C GLY A 73 -12.76 -14.64 25.20
N ARG A 74 -12.37 -13.41 25.55
CA ARG A 74 -11.36 -13.13 26.58
C ARG A 74 -11.79 -13.53 27.99
N ALA A 75 -13.06 -13.25 28.35
CA ALA A 75 -13.59 -13.56 29.69
C ALA A 75 -13.74 -15.06 29.97
N GLY A 76 -13.89 -15.88 28.93
CA GLY A 76 -14.06 -17.34 29.05
C GLY A 76 -12.80 -18.11 29.40
N GLY A 77 -11.64 -17.47 29.50
CA GLY A 77 -10.34 -18.12 29.83
C GLY A 77 -9.87 -19.20 28.83
N LYS A 78 -10.64 -19.41 27.79
CA LYS A 78 -10.25 -20.17 26.60
C LYS A 78 -10.22 -19.16 25.47
N ALA A 79 -9.05 -18.99 24.87
CA ALA A 79 -8.97 -18.25 23.62
C ALA A 79 -10.09 -18.74 22.70
N ASP A 80 -10.97 -17.82 22.29
CA ASP A 80 -11.97 -18.15 21.30
C ASP A 80 -11.20 -18.70 20.08
N PRO A 81 -11.51 -19.93 19.63
CA PRO A 81 -10.86 -20.46 18.44
C PRO A 81 -10.92 -19.51 17.25
N THR A 82 -12.00 -18.70 17.15
CA THR A 82 -12.17 -17.69 16.12
C THR A 82 -11.16 -16.56 16.27
N LEU A 83 -10.88 -16.07 17.48
CA LEU A 83 -9.86 -15.04 17.71
C LEU A 83 -8.45 -15.57 17.45
N ARG A 84 -8.22 -16.82 17.80
CA ARG A 84 -6.96 -17.51 17.50
C ARG A 84 -6.79 -17.75 16.00
N GLU A 85 -7.87 -18.17 15.31
CA GLU A 85 -7.89 -18.33 13.84
C GLU A 85 -7.72 -17.01 13.11
N LEU A 86 -8.12 -15.88 13.73
CA LEU A 86 -7.96 -14.54 13.22
C LEU A 86 -6.63 -13.88 13.66
N GLY A 87 -5.80 -14.56 14.45
CA GLY A 87 -4.54 -14.00 14.96
C GLY A 87 -4.74 -12.85 15.95
N LEU A 88 -5.94 -12.71 16.54
CA LEU A 88 -6.32 -11.57 17.38
C LEU A 88 -5.96 -11.74 18.87
N GLU A 89 -5.24 -12.79 19.25
CA GLU A 89 -4.72 -12.95 20.61
C GLU A 89 -3.58 -11.94 20.87
N GLY A 90 -3.76 -11.06 21.84
CA GLY A 90 -2.77 -10.04 22.23
C GLY A 90 -2.90 -8.69 21.53
N THR A 91 -4.03 -8.39 20.91
CA THR A 91 -4.24 -7.29 19.98
C THR A 91 -4.90 -6.03 20.57
N ALA A 92 -5.30 -6.03 21.85
CA ALA A 92 -5.92 -4.87 22.49
C ALA A 92 -5.08 -3.60 22.32
N GLU A 93 -3.75 -3.71 22.44
CA GLU A 93 -2.85 -2.57 22.30
C GLU A 93 -2.92 -1.93 20.90
N CYS A 94 -3.07 -2.74 19.85
CA CYS A 94 -3.19 -2.25 18.49
C CYS A 94 -4.56 -1.63 18.23
N ILE A 95 -5.64 -2.29 18.64
CA ILE A 95 -7.02 -1.82 18.45
C ILE A 95 -7.28 -0.53 19.23
N GLU A 96 -6.84 -0.47 20.51
CA GLU A 96 -7.05 0.67 21.41
C GLU A 96 -6.00 1.78 21.23
N CYS A 97 -5.06 1.60 20.31
CA CYS A 97 -3.95 2.53 20.09
C CYS A 97 -4.45 3.91 19.66
N SER A 98 -4.24 4.94 20.45
CA SER A 98 -4.63 6.30 20.07
C SER A 98 -3.79 6.88 18.93
N GLY A 99 -2.66 6.28 18.56
CA GLY A 99 -1.88 6.64 17.37
C GLY A 99 -2.62 6.47 16.05
N HIS A 100 -3.79 5.81 16.03
CA HIS A 100 -4.72 5.81 14.89
C HIS A 100 -5.20 7.22 14.52
N TYR A 101 -5.32 8.13 15.49
CA TYR A 101 -5.90 9.46 15.31
C TYR A 101 -5.17 10.59 16.06
N ASP A 102 -4.24 10.25 16.96
CA ASP A 102 -3.41 11.19 17.69
C ASP A 102 -1.99 11.18 17.13
N PRO A 103 -1.59 12.23 16.39
CA PRO A 103 -0.29 12.27 15.76
C PRO A 103 0.87 12.38 16.77
N GLU A 104 0.66 12.96 17.95
CA GLU A 104 1.66 13.07 19.00
C GLU A 104 2.00 11.69 19.59
N VAL A 105 0.96 10.87 19.84
CA VAL A 105 1.14 9.47 20.25
C VAL A 105 1.89 8.70 19.17
N ARG A 106 1.46 8.85 17.92
CA ARG A 106 2.07 8.20 16.78
C ARG A 106 3.56 8.51 16.66
N LEU A 107 3.94 9.77 16.75
CA LEU A 107 5.34 10.19 16.69
C LEU A 107 6.18 9.58 17.83
N ARG A 108 5.62 9.42 19.04
CA ARG A 108 6.31 8.72 20.13
C ARG A 108 6.48 7.22 19.84
N HIS A 109 5.47 6.57 19.23
CA HIS A 109 5.57 5.17 18.85
C HIS A 109 6.58 4.96 17.71
N MET A 110 6.64 5.87 16.74
CA MET A 110 7.70 5.88 15.73
C MET A 110 9.09 5.99 16.35
N ASP A 111 9.27 6.93 17.30
CA ASP A 111 10.56 7.12 18.01
C ASP A 111 10.98 5.83 18.75
N SER A 112 10.05 5.20 19.48
CA SER A 112 10.34 3.94 20.20
C SER A 112 10.60 2.76 19.26
N SER A 113 10.08 2.80 18.05
CA SER A 113 10.26 1.79 17.01
C SER A 113 11.52 2.01 16.16
N GLY A 114 12.21 3.13 16.33
CA GLY A 114 13.36 3.51 15.50
C GLY A 114 13.00 4.02 14.11
N VAL A 115 11.71 4.35 13.86
CA VAL A 115 11.17 4.77 12.57
C VAL A 115 11.25 6.30 12.43
N ALA A 116 12.06 6.78 11.50
CA ALA A 116 12.27 8.20 11.28
C ALA A 116 11.10 8.86 10.52
N ALA A 117 10.51 8.16 9.56
CA ALA A 117 9.39 8.65 8.78
C ALA A 117 8.47 7.49 8.33
N GLU A 118 7.24 7.82 7.95
CA GLU A 118 6.27 6.82 7.48
C GLU A 118 5.26 7.37 6.48
N VAL A 119 4.66 6.45 5.73
CA VAL A 119 3.54 6.68 4.81
C VAL A 119 2.25 6.21 5.48
N VAL A 120 1.22 7.07 5.52
CA VAL A 120 -0.01 6.84 6.29
C VAL A 120 -1.19 6.60 5.36
N PHE A 121 -1.70 5.39 5.38
CA PHE A 121 -2.89 4.95 4.65
C PHE A 121 -4.16 5.13 5.48
N ALA A 122 -5.30 5.08 4.79
CA ALA A 122 -6.61 4.97 5.41
C ALA A 122 -6.83 3.55 5.96
N GLY A 123 -7.67 3.43 6.99
CA GLY A 123 -8.05 2.16 7.60
C GLY A 123 -7.18 1.79 8.78
N GLY A 124 -7.81 1.63 9.93
CA GLY A 124 -7.09 1.16 11.09
C GLY A 124 -7.84 -0.01 11.67
N GLN A 125 -7.41 -1.15 11.83
CA GLN A 125 -8.11 -2.34 12.36
C GLN A 125 -8.67 -2.15 13.80
N ASN A 126 -9.23 -0.97 14.06
CA ASN A 126 -9.75 -0.51 15.35
C ASN A 126 -11.28 -0.42 15.40
N PHE A 127 -11.97 -1.06 14.46
CA PHE A 127 -13.43 -1.05 14.30
C PHE A 127 -14.04 0.32 13.93
N GLU A 128 -13.23 1.32 13.62
CA GLU A 128 -13.69 2.62 13.14
C GLU A 128 -13.79 2.60 11.61
N GLU A 129 -14.99 2.30 11.10
CA GLU A 129 -15.24 2.27 9.67
C GLU A 129 -15.31 3.68 9.09
N LEU A 130 -14.62 3.89 7.97
CA LEU A 130 -14.66 5.17 7.28
C LEU A 130 -16.00 5.35 6.56
N PRO A 131 -16.73 6.45 6.81
CA PRO A 131 -18.05 6.66 6.24
C PRO A 131 -18.02 6.58 4.72
N PHE A 132 -18.95 5.81 4.16
CA PHE A 132 -19.12 5.55 2.73
C PHE A 132 -17.93 4.89 2.04
N MET A 133 -16.88 4.51 2.78
CA MET A 133 -15.74 3.74 2.28
C MET A 133 -15.77 2.26 2.69
N GLY A 134 -16.59 1.90 3.69
CA GLY A 134 -16.69 0.53 4.22
C GLY A 134 -15.45 0.11 5.01
N LYS A 135 -15.26 -1.20 5.14
CA LYS A 135 -14.21 -1.82 5.96
C LYS A 135 -12.80 -1.68 5.38
N GLY A 136 -12.65 -1.06 4.26
CA GLY A 136 -11.34 -0.88 3.65
C GLY A 136 -11.37 0.16 2.54
N TRP A 137 -10.23 0.76 2.33
CA TRP A 137 -9.95 1.77 1.30
C TRP A 137 -10.35 1.35 -0.12
N ASN A 138 -10.64 0.08 -0.32
CA ASN A 138 -11.01 -0.47 -1.60
C ASN A 138 -12.23 -1.39 -1.52
N ALA A 139 -12.83 -1.52 -0.35
CA ALA A 139 -13.98 -2.39 -0.19
C ALA A 139 -15.09 -1.96 -1.13
N GLY A 140 -15.71 -2.94 -1.71
CA GLY A 140 -16.84 -2.74 -2.58
C GLY A 140 -17.97 -2.07 -1.82
N LEU A 141 -18.13 -0.81 -2.05
CA LEU A 141 -19.32 -0.08 -1.63
C LEU A 141 -20.45 -0.34 -2.63
N ALA A 142 -20.71 -1.62 -2.90
CA ALA A 142 -21.84 -2.01 -3.73
C ALA A 142 -23.12 -1.37 -3.15
N GLY A 143 -23.81 -0.60 -3.99
CA GLY A 143 -25.03 0.09 -3.59
C GLY A 143 -24.85 1.47 -2.97
N VAL A 144 -23.64 1.92 -2.63
CA VAL A 144 -23.44 3.31 -2.20
C VAL A 144 -23.38 4.24 -3.42
N ARG A 145 -24.16 5.33 -3.37
CA ARG A 145 -24.21 6.32 -4.44
C ARG A 145 -22.82 6.92 -4.71
N THR A 146 -22.50 7.15 -5.96
CA THR A 146 -21.16 7.64 -6.40
C THR A 146 -20.79 8.95 -5.71
N GLU A 147 -21.73 9.86 -5.48
CA GLU A 147 -21.48 11.15 -4.81
C GLU A 147 -21.06 10.97 -3.36
N LEU A 148 -21.62 9.97 -2.65
CA LEU A 148 -21.22 9.66 -1.27
C LEU A 148 -19.84 9.01 -1.24
N ARG A 149 -19.56 8.10 -2.17
CA ARG A 149 -18.23 7.50 -2.32
C ARG A 149 -17.16 8.56 -2.59
N SER A 150 -17.43 9.50 -3.48
CA SER A 150 -16.53 10.62 -3.78
C SER A 150 -16.36 11.53 -2.56
N SER A 151 -17.47 11.83 -1.85
CA SER A 151 -17.44 12.63 -0.63
C SER A 151 -16.60 11.98 0.48
N ALA A 152 -16.68 10.67 0.63
CA ALA A 152 -15.88 9.91 1.59
C ALA A 152 -14.38 10.16 1.41
N GLN A 153 -13.91 10.10 0.17
CA GLN A 153 -12.50 10.29 -0.14
C GLN A 153 -12.05 11.73 0.10
N VAL A 154 -12.89 12.70 -0.26
CA VAL A 154 -12.64 14.11 0.04
C VAL A 154 -12.60 14.35 1.56
N ILE A 155 -13.55 13.82 2.33
CA ILE A 155 -13.56 13.93 3.80
C ILE A 155 -12.27 13.39 4.39
N TRP A 156 -11.86 12.20 4.00
CA TRP A 156 -10.60 11.61 4.42
C TRP A 156 -9.40 12.49 4.09
N ASN A 157 -9.29 12.96 2.86
CA ASN A 157 -8.17 13.78 2.41
C ASN A 157 -8.05 15.06 3.21
N ARG A 158 -9.17 15.69 3.58
CA ARG A 158 -9.18 16.93 4.39
C ARG A 158 -8.64 16.68 5.80
N TRP A 159 -9.11 15.63 6.45
CA TRP A 159 -8.62 15.23 7.76
C TRP A 159 -7.14 14.83 7.72
N LEU A 160 -6.74 14.01 6.76
CA LEU A 160 -5.36 13.53 6.66
C LEU A 160 -4.37 14.68 6.42
N ALA A 161 -4.76 15.67 5.60
CA ALA A 161 -3.92 16.84 5.36
C ALA A 161 -3.63 17.62 6.65
N GLU A 162 -4.59 17.71 7.58
CA GLU A 162 -4.37 18.31 8.90
C GLU A 162 -3.53 17.39 9.80
N PHE A 163 -3.84 16.10 9.83
CA PHE A 163 -3.13 15.10 10.63
C PHE A 163 -1.62 15.12 10.39
N ILE A 164 -1.19 15.14 9.13
CA ILE A 164 0.24 15.13 8.79
C ILE A 164 0.96 16.44 9.13
N THR A 165 0.25 17.53 9.42
CA THR A 165 0.88 18.81 9.81
C THR A 165 1.59 18.74 11.14
N ALA A 166 1.31 17.74 11.97
CA ALA A 166 2.03 17.51 13.22
C ALA A 166 3.52 17.27 13.00
N SER A 167 3.90 16.66 11.89
CA SER A 167 5.31 16.50 11.51
C SER A 167 5.45 16.31 9.98
N PRO A 168 5.41 17.39 9.19
CA PRO A 168 5.48 17.30 7.73
C PRO A 168 6.80 16.71 7.20
N ALA A 169 7.85 16.74 8.00
CA ALA A 169 9.13 16.12 7.65
C ALA A 169 9.06 14.58 7.76
N ARG A 170 8.18 14.03 8.61
CA ARG A 170 8.15 12.61 8.98
C ARG A 170 6.93 11.86 8.44
N LEU A 171 5.84 12.54 8.16
CA LEU A 171 4.56 11.92 7.76
C LEU A 171 4.25 12.24 6.29
N ARG A 172 3.90 11.22 5.53
CA ARG A 172 3.33 11.33 4.18
C ARG A 172 1.96 10.68 4.17
N GLY A 173 0.92 11.48 3.94
CA GLY A 173 -0.43 10.95 3.85
C GLY A 173 -0.74 10.40 2.46
N VAL A 174 -1.47 9.30 2.40
CA VAL A 174 -1.97 8.70 1.16
C VAL A 174 -3.34 9.29 0.83
N LEU A 175 -3.34 10.14 -0.19
CA LEU A 175 -4.55 10.74 -0.73
C LEU A 175 -5.44 9.67 -1.34
N GLN A 176 -6.70 9.62 -0.93
CA GLN A 176 -7.71 8.77 -1.56
C GLN A 176 -8.21 9.43 -2.85
N ASN A 177 -8.38 8.65 -3.91
CA ASN A 177 -8.60 9.19 -5.24
C ASN A 177 -9.88 8.62 -5.89
N PRO A 178 -10.90 9.46 -6.19
CA PRO A 178 -12.16 9.04 -6.79
C PRO A 178 -12.00 8.79 -8.31
N VAL A 179 -11.29 7.73 -8.69
CA VAL A 179 -10.93 7.41 -10.09
C VAL A 179 -12.11 7.25 -11.05
N TRP A 180 -13.32 7.07 -10.54
CA TRP A 180 -14.57 7.03 -11.31
C TRP A 180 -15.07 8.41 -11.74
N ASP A 181 -14.50 9.49 -11.18
CA ASP A 181 -14.73 10.89 -11.54
C ASP A 181 -13.36 11.55 -11.79
N ILE A 182 -12.89 11.49 -13.03
CA ILE A 182 -11.52 11.88 -13.40
C ILE A 182 -11.26 13.37 -13.12
N ASP A 183 -12.24 14.24 -13.35
CA ASP A 183 -12.04 15.68 -13.13
C ASP A 183 -11.95 15.99 -11.63
N LEU A 184 -12.75 15.32 -10.79
CA LEU A 184 -12.61 15.40 -9.32
C LEU A 184 -11.30 14.78 -8.86
N ALA A 185 -10.90 13.65 -9.43
CA ALA A 185 -9.66 12.97 -9.11
C ALA A 185 -8.43 13.87 -9.35
N VAL A 186 -8.40 14.57 -10.50
CA VAL A 186 -7.36 15.55 -10.83
C VAL A 186 -7.37 16.71 -9.84
N ALA A 187 -8.55 17.27 -9.56
CA ALA A 187 -8.68 18.37 -8.59
C ALA A 187 -8.19 17.98 -7.18
N GLU A 188 -8.48 16.74 -6.74
CA GLU A 188 -8.00 16.24 -5.44
C GLU A 188 -6.47 16.03 -5.43
N ILE A 189 -5.88 15.56 -6.52
CA ILE A 189 -4.41 15.45 -6.64
C ILE A 189 -3.75 16.83 -6.51
N GLU A 190 -4.22 17.83 -7.25
CA GLU A 190 -3.69 19.20 -7.20
C GLU A 190 -3.86 19.81 -5.81
N TRP A 191 -5.06 19.66 -5.22
CA TRP A 191 -5.36 20.14 -3.87
C TRP A 191 -4.47 19.48 -2.80
N GLY A 192 -4.30 18.16 -2.89
CA GLY A 192 -3.52 17.36 -1.94
C GLY A 192 -2.03 17.64 -2.05
N ALA A 193 -1.48 17.69 -3.26
CA ALA A 193 -0.08 17.97 -3.52
C ALA A 193 0.36 19.32 -2.95
N ALA A 194 -0.50 20.35 -3.05
CA ALA A 194 -0.27 21.66 -2.45
C ALA A 194 -0.22 21.61 -0.90
N ARG A 195 -0.66 20.50 -0.27
CA ARG A 195 -0.69 20.29 1.19
C ARG A 195 0.21 19.14 1.66
N GLY A 196 1.06 18.62 0.78
CA GLY A 196 2.00 17.57 1.11
C GLY A 196 1.48 16.14 0.92
N LEU A 197 0.23 15.95 0.46
CA LEU A 197 -0.33 14.65 0.10
C LEU A 197 0.12 14.31 -1.34
N ARG A 198 1.27 13.69 -1.48
CA ARG A 198 1.88 13.35 -2.77
C ARG A 198 1.96 11.84 -3.03
N VAL A 199 1.37 11.05 -2.19
CA VAL A 199 1.14 9.63 -2.40
C VAL A 199 -0.34 9.47 -2.73
N VAL A 200 -0.66 8.92 -3.89
CA VAL A 200 -2.03 8.87 -4.41
C VAL A 200 -2.47 7.42 -4.49
N ASN A 201 -3.52 7.07 -3.75
CA ASN A 201 -4.12 5.75 -3.84
C ASN A 201 -4.76 5.55 -5.21
N LEU A 202 -4.31 4.52 -5.92
CA LEU A 202 -4.93 4.01 -7.11
C LEU A 202 -5.69 2.73 -6.73
N PRO A 203 -7.02 2.75 -6.62
CA PRO A 203 -7.79 1.56 -6.26
C PRO A 203 -7.48 0.39 -7.19
N ALA A 204 -7.53 -0.84 -6.68
CA ALA A 204 -7.42 -2.00 -7.55
C ALA A 204 -8.55 -2.00 -8.61
N PRO A 205 -8.27 -2.44 -9.85
CA PRO A 205 -9.26 -2.40 -10.93
C PRO A 205 -10.56 -3.13 -10.59
N ARG A 206 -11.68 -2.50 -10.92
CA ARG A 206 -13.05 -2.99 -10.65
C ARG A 206 -13.91 -2.81 -11.89
N ARG A 207 -15.06 -3.48 -11.93
CA ARG A 207 -16.02 -3.38 -13.05
C ARG A 207 -16.85 -2.10 -13.03
N ASP A 208 -16.92 -1.40 -11.92
CA ASP A 208 -17.75 -0.21 -11.74
C ASP A 208 -17.04 1.10 -12.14
N PHE A 209 -15.83 1.02 -12.69
CA PHE A 209 -15.13 2.14 -13.34
C PHE A 209 -14.28 1.66 -14.52
N PRO A 210 -13.90 2.56 -15.45
CA PRO A 210 -13.12 2.20 -16.63
C PRO A 210 -11.77 1.54 -16.29
N ALA A 211 -11.27 0.71 -17.19
CA ALA A 211 -9.93 0.13 -17.03
C ALA A 211 -8.85 1.20 -17.12
N TYR A 212 -7.75 1.05 -16.40
CA TYR A 212 -6.63 2.00 -16.43
C TYR A 212 -5.87 2.07 -17.75
N THR A 213 -6.23 1.23 -18.70
CA THR A 213 -5.80 1.30 -20.10
C THR A 213 -6.47 2.45 -20.87
N GLU A 214 -7.61 2.96 -20.38
CA GLU A 214 -8.39 4.00 -21.04
C GLU A 214 -7.65 5.33 -21.09
N ARG A 215 -7.64 5.97 -22.26
CA ARG A 215 -7.00 7.28 -22.48
C ARG A 215 -7.62 8.41 -21.66
N ALA A 216 -8.83 8.25 -21.19
CA ALA A 216 -9.48 9.20 -20.30
C ALA A 216 -8.66 9.46 -19.03
N TYR A 217 -7.92 8.46 -18.54
CA TYR A 217 -7.04 8.59 -17.39
C TYR A 217 -5.74 9.36 -17.67
N ASP A 218 -5.41 9.69 -18.92
CA ASP A 218 -4.19 10.44 -19.24
C ASP A 218 -4.11 11.78 -18.48
N LYS A 219 -5.26 12.44 -18.23
CA LYS A 219 -5.32 13.63 -17.37
C LYS A 219 -4.84 13.37 -15.93
N LEU A 220 -5.20 12.21 -15.38
CA LEU A 220 -4.83 11.81 -14.02
C LEU A 220 -3.33 11.49 -13.95
N TRP A 221 -2.81 10.76 -14.93
CA TRP A 221 -1.38 10.46 -15.00
C TRP A 221 -0.55 11.73 -15.15
N ALA A 222 -0.97 12.66 -16.00
CA ALA A 222 -0.34 13.97 -16.15
C ALA A 222 -0.36 14.76 -14.83
N ALA A 223 -1.50 14.83 -14.14
CA ALA A 223 -1.62 15.52 -12.86
C ALA A 223 -0.69 14.93 -11.80
N CYS A 224 -0.52 13.60 -11.76
CA CYS A 224 0.44 12.97 -10.84
C CYS A 224 1.88 13.39 -11.14
N VAL A 225 2.29 13.36 -12.42
CA VAL A 225 3.66 13.75 -12.84
C VAL A 225 3.90 15.23 -12.57
N ASP A 226 2.98 16.11 -12.96
CA ASP A 226 3.11 17.57 -12.82
C ASP A 226 3.19 18.00 -11.35
N ASN A 227 2.61 17.24 -10.45
CA ASN A 227 2.61 17.50 -9.00
C ASN A 227 3.66 16.67 -8.23
N ASN A 228 4.52 15.91 -8.92
CA ASN A 228 5.49 14.99 -8.31
C ASN A 228 4.83 14.01 -7.33
N CYS A 229 3.68 13.46 -7.72
CA CYS A 229 2.97 12.44 -6.96
C CYS A 229 3.40 11.04 -7.41
N VAL A 230 3.41 10.10 -6.47
CA VAL A 230 3.58 8.68 -6.74
C VAL A 230 2.24 7.96 -6.56
N LEU A 231 1.97 6.98 -7.41
CA LEU A 231 0.79 6.13 -7.29
C LEU A 231 1.07 4.95 -6.36
N THR A 232 0.05 4.53 -5.62
CA THR A 232 0.12 3.30 -4.84
C THR A 232 -1.19 2.53 -4.93
N THR A 233 -1.11 1.20 -5.04
CA THR A 233 -2.24 0.30 -4.81
C THR A 233 -1.90 -0.58 -3.61
N HIS A 234 -2.75 -0.52 -2.60
CA HIS A 234 -2.62 -1.33 -1.41
C HIS A 234 -3.29 -2.70 -1.58
N SER A 235 -2.79 -3.74 -0.92
CA SER A 235 -3.47 -5.03 -0.84
C SER A 235 -4.88 -4.85 -0.22
N GLY A 236 -5.73 -5.85 -0.27
CA GLY A 236 -7.07 -5.73 0.29
C GLY A 236 -8.10 -5.03 -0.59
N GLY A 237 -7.67 -4.54 -1.75
CA GLY A 237 -8.53 -3.80 -2.66
C GLY A 237 -9.09 -4.61 -3.82
N GLY A 238 -10.08 -4.03 -4.49
CA GLY A 238 -10.70 -4.61 -5.67
C GLY A 238 -12.13 -5.09 -5.47
N GLU A 239 -12.56 -6.02 -6.29
CA GLU A 239 -13.86 -6.68 -6.14
C GLU A 239 -13.81 -7.68 -4.99
N GLU A 240 -14.93 -7.86 -4.28
CA GLU A 240 -15.02 -8.91 -3.27
C GLU A 240 -14.81 -10.29 -3.91
N PRO A 241 -14.00 -11.16 -3.29
CA PRO A 241 -13.84 -12.52 -3.76
C PRO A 241 -15.19 -13.26 -3.82
N LEU A 242 -15.34 -14.13 -4.79
CA LEU A 242 -16.51 -14.99 -4.89
C LEU A 242 -16.59 -15.89 -3.65
N GLY A 243 -17.79 -16.00 -3.07
CA GLY A 243 -18.04 -16.83 -1.90
C GLY A 243 -17.78 -16.16 -0.55
N ILE A 244 -17.61 -14.84 -0.52
CA ILE A 244 -17.60 -14.07 0.73
C ILE A 244 -18.89 -14.34 1.53
N GLY A 245 -18.75 -14.52 2.85
CA GLY A 245 -19.84 -14.88 3.75
C GLY A 245 -20.16 -16.39 3.82
N GLN A 246 -19.49 -17.22 3.02
CA GLN A 246 -19.58 -18.67 3.10
C GLN A 246 -18.52 -19.23 4.08
N ARG A 247 -18.70 -20.50 4.45
CA ARG A 247 -17.72 -21.20 5.29
C ARG A 247 -16.33 -21.14 4.61
N ARG A 248 -15.31 -20.73 5.36
CA ARG A 248 -13.92 -20.54 4.88
C ARG A 248 -13.72 -19.39 3.90
N SER A 249 -14.63 -18.42 3.87
CA SER A 249 -14.48 -17.23 3.02
C SER A 249 -13.20 -16.44 3.31
N ASN A 250 -12.69 -16.48 4.55
CA ASN A 250 -11.43 -15.85 4.91
C ASN A 250 -10.24 -16.40 4.10
N PHE A 251 -10.19 -17.72 3.86
CA PHE A 251 -9.11 -18.30 3.02
C PHE A 251 -9.17 -17.81 1.58
N LEU A 252 -10.40 -17.64 1.04
CA LEU A 252 -10.58 -17.10 -0.30
C LEU A 252 -10.19 -15.63 -0.34
N HIS A 253 -10.63 -14.85 0.65
CA HIS A 253 -10.29 -13.44 0.75
C HIS A 253 -8.78 -13.23 0.76
N ILE A 254 -8.06 -13.91 1.63
CA ILE A 254 -6.60 -13.83 1.71
C ILE A 254 -5.93 -14.27 0.41
N THR A 255 -6.41 -15.36 -0.20
CA THR A 255 -5.83 -15.87 -1.44
C THR A 255 -5.99 -14.88 -2.59
N GLU A 256 -7.18 -14.28 -2.74
CA GLU A 256 -7.49 -13.39 -3.87
C GLU A 256 -7.04 -11.94 -3.64
N ASN A 257 -6.82 -11.54 -2.40
CA ASN A 257 -6.49 -10.19 -2.02
C ASN A 257 -5.27 -9.64 -2.77
N HIS A 258 -4.18 -10.41 -2.79
CA HIS A 258 -2.97 -10.06 -3.52
C HIS A 258 -3.18 -10.02 -5.04
N TRP A 259 -3.97 -10.96 -5.58
CA TRP A 259 -4.29 -11.00 -7.00
C TRP A 259 -5.03 -9.75 -7.47
N LEU A 260 -6.02 -9.32 -6.70
CA LEU A 260 -6.83 -8.16 -7.03
C LEU A 260 -5.97 -6.88 -7.04
N GLY A 261 -5.07 -6.71 -6.07
CA GLY A 261 -4.15 -5.58 -6.00
C GLY A 261 -3.20 -5.49 -7.21
N ASN A 262 -2.80 -6.64 -7.75
CA ASN A 262 -1.83 -6.71 -8.85
C ASN A 262 -2.41 -6.49 -10.25
N ARG A 263 -3.73 -6.52 -10.40
CA ARG A 263 -4.38 -6.30 -11.71
C ARG A 263 -4.03 -4.95 -12.33
N GLY A 264 -3.86 -3.91 -11.52
CA GLY A 264 -3.50 -2.57 -11.97
C GLY A 264 -2.16 -2.51 -12.68
N LEU A 265 -1.18 -3.29 -12.24
CA LEU A 265 0.16 -3.33 -12.85
C LEU A 265 0.12 -3.70 -14.33
N ALA A 266 -0.56 -4.79 -14.67
CA ALA A 266 -0.68 -5.24 -16.05
C ALA A 266 -1.40 -4.20 -16.92
N GLN A 267 -2.45 -3.55 -16.39
CA GLN A 267 -3.17 -2.50 -17.10
C GLN A 267 -2.28 -1.28 -17.37
N LEU A 268 -1.50 -0.83 -16.38
CA LEU A 268 -0.61 0.32 -16.54
C LEU A 268 0.53 0.02 -17.53
N ILE A 269 1.10 -1.18 -17.51
CA ILE A 269 2.17 -1.60 -18.43
C ILE A 269 1.61 -1.72 -19.85
N PHE A 270 0.66 -2.62 -20.07
CA PHE A 270 0.15 -2.91 -21.43
C PHE A 270 -0.72 -1.77 -21.99
N GLY A 271 -1.34 -0.96 -21.14
CA GLY A 271 -1.98 0.28 -21.54
C GLY A 271 -0.99 1.39 -21.93
N GLY A 272 0.32 1.15 -21.88
CA GLY A 272 1.36 2.08 -22.28
C GLY A 272 1.48 3.32 -21.39
N VAL A 273 0.93 3.27 -20.17
CA VAL A 273 0.94 4.42 -19.25
C VAL A 273 2.38 4.81 -18.91
N PHE A 274 3.22 3.86 -18.51
CA PHE A 274 4.62 4.14 -18.20
C PHE A 274 5.48 4.53 -19.41
N HIS A 275 5.04 4.17 -20.61
CA HIS A 275 5.69 4.65 -21.83
C HIS A 275 5.39 6.15 -22.05
N ARG A 276 4.14 6.55 -21.92
CA ARG A 276 3.71 7.95 -22.08
C ARG A 276 4.15 8.85 -20.92
N TYR A 277 4.22 8.29 -19.72
CA TYR A 277 4.57 9.00 -18.47
C TYR A 277 5.76 8.34 -17.79
N PRO A 278 6.99 8.49 -18.34
CA PRO A 278 8.18 7.76 -17.88
C PRO A 278 8.59 8.09 -16.44
N ASP A 279 8.22 9.26 -15.92
CA ASP A 279 8.54 9.70 -14.56
C ASP A 279 7.53 9.21 -13.52
N LEU A 280 6.37 8.68 -13.96
CA LEU A 280 5.35 8.16 -13.07
C LEU A 280 5.86 6.92 -12.32
N LYS A 281 5.77 6.93 -10.99
CA LYS A 281 6.09 5.79 -10.13
C LYS A 281 4.82 5.13 -9.63
N TYR A 282 4.87 3.80 -9.55
CA TYR A 282 3.76 2.98 -9.07
C TYR A 282 4.24 1.99 -8.03
N ILE A 283 3.61 2.02 -6.87
CA ILE A 283 3.98 1.22 -5.71
C ILE A 283 2.87 0.19 -5.47
N LEU A 284 3.26 -1.06 -5.35
CA LEU A 284 2.41 -2.15 -4.89
C LEU A 284 2.65 -2.30 -3.38
N THR A 285 1.73 -1.82 -2.56
CA THR A 285 1.87 -1.79 -1.09
C THR A 285 1.24 -3.01 -0.45
N GLU A 286 1.89 -3.50 0.60
CA GLU A 286 1.53 -4.71 1.35
C GLU A 286 1.43 -5.94 0.45
N GLN A 287 2.43 -6.11 -0.40
CA GLN A 287 2.50 -7.24 -1.31
C GLN A 287 3.66 -8.16 -0.95
N ARG A 288 3.46 -9.45 -1.19
CA ARG A 288 4.49 -10.47 -1.03
C ARG A 288 5.54 -10.33 -2.14
N THR A 289 6.79 -10.57 -1.81
CA THR A 289 7.89 -10.37 -2.76
C THR A 289 8.01 -11.47 -3.81
N GLU A 290 7.70 -12.71 -3.44
CA GLU A 290 7.95 -13.88 -4.29
C GLU A 290 7.09 -13.93 -5.56
N PHE A 291 5.94 -13.24 -5.59
CA PHE A 291 5.11 -13.22 -6.79
C PHE A 291 5.66 -12.32 -7.91
N ALA A 292 6.38 -11.25 -7.53
CA ALA A 292 6.75 -10.20 -8.49
C ALA A 292 7.70 -10.69 -9.59
N PRO A 293 8.77 -11.45 -9.30
CA PRO A 293 9.63 -12.00 -10.35
C PRO A 293 8.90 -12.89 -11.33
N ASP A 294 8.01 -13.76 -10.86
CA ASP A 294 7.26 -14.67 -11.72
C ASP A 294 6.19 -13.93 -12.53
N LEU A 295 5.52 -12.94 -11.94
CA LEU A 295 4.58 -12.09 -12.66
C LEU A 295 5.28 -11.32 -13.77
N VAL A 296 6.42 -10.70 -13.51
CA VAL A 296 7.16 -9.92 -14.52
C VAL A 296 7.64 -10.82 -15.66
N LYS A 297 8.18 -12.00 -15.36
CA LYS A 297 8.55 -13.01 -16.38
C LYS A 297 7.34 -13.43 -17.22
N HIS A 298 6.19 -13.62 -16.58
CA HIS A 298 4.95 -13.96 -17.29
C HIS A 298 4.53 -12.83 -18.23
N LEU A 299 4.53 -11.58 -17.76
CA LEU A 299 4.20 -10.42 -18.60
C LEU A 299 5.16 -10.28 -19.79
N ASP A 300 6.47 -10.51 -19.60
CA ASP A 300 7.46 -10.52 -20.68
C ASP A 300 7.15 -11.63 -21.70
N SER A 301 6.75 -12.81 -21.24
CA SER A 301 6.39 -13.90 -22.15
C SER A 301 5.14 -13.59 -22.99
N VAL A 302 4.15 -12.90 -22.39
CA VAL A 302 2.96 -12.41 -23.08
C VAL A 302 3.34 -11.35 -24.12
N TYR A 303 4.19 -10.40 -23.73
CA TYR A 303 4.72 -9.36 -24.62
C TYR A 303 5.47 -9.96 -25.81
N ASP A 304 6.38 -10.88 -25.55
CA ASP A 304 7.16 -11.59 -26.58
C ASP A 304 6.25 -12.34 -27.57
N ALA A 305 5.24 -13.04 -27.06
CA ALA A 305 4.30 -13.76 -27.89
C ALA A 305 3.45 -12.81 -28.77
N GLY A 306 3.07 -11.65 -28.22
CA GLY A 306 2.32 -10.62 -28.94
C GLY A 306 3.15 -9.89 -30.00
N THR A 307 4.43 -9.61 -29.73
CA THR A 307 5.31 -8.85 -30.62
C THR A 307 6.01 -9.68 -31.68
N ARG A 308 6.30 -10.95 -31.40
CA ARG A 308 6.90 -11.91 -32.40
C ARG A 308 5.88 -12.43 -33.41
N GLY A 309 4.70 -11.97 -33.35
CA GLY A 309 3.42 -12.41 -33.87
C GLY A 309 3.27 -12.84 -35.31
N ASP A 310 4.33 -13.15 -36.10
CA ASP A 310 4.10 -13.58 -37.46
C ASP A 310 5.13 -14.52 -38.09
N ARG A 311 6.25 -14.78 -37.41
CA ARG A 311 7.27 -15.62 -38.04
C ARG A 311 6.91 -17.11 -38.08
N HIS A 312 5.87 -17.52 -37.35
CA HIS A 312 5.39 -18.90 -37.29
C HIS A 312 3.86 -19.04 -37.40
N GLY A 313 3.14 -18.01 -37.88
CA GLY A 313 1.71 -18.10 -38.16
C GLY A 313 0.81 -18.22 -36.94
N GLY A 314 1.27 -17.82 -35.78
CA GLY A 314 0.51 -17.91 -34.55
C GLY A 314 0.76 -16.71 -33.67
N GLY A 315 -0.06 -15.69 -33.76
CA GLY A 315 -0.29 -14.80 -32.61
C GLY A 315 -0.68 -15.64 -31.40
N LEU A 316 -0.71 -15.03 -30.20
CA LEU A 316 -1.00 -15.68 -28.91
C LEU A 316 -2.10 -16.73 -28.92
N TYR A 317 -3.06 -16.59 -29.81
CA TYR A 317 -4.05 -17.61 -30.22
C TYR A 317 -4.55 -17.26 -31.62
N PRO A 318 -4.38 -18.09 -32.63
CA PRO A 318 -4.99 -17.88 -33.96
C PRO A 318 -6.52 -17.75 -33.90
N ALA A 319 -7.14 -18.21 -32.80
CA ALA A 319 -8.57 -18.08 -32.50
C ALA A 319 -8.89 -16.89 -31.55
N ALA A 320 -7.91 -16.08 -31.17
CA ALA A 320 -8.15 -14.92 -30.27
C ALA A 320 -9.24 -13.96 -30.77
N PRO A 321 -9.41 -13.73 -32.10
CA PRO A 321 -10.55 -12.98 -32.60
C PRO A 321 -11.90 -13.52 -32.14
N PHE A 322 -12.01 -14.80 -31.89
CA PHE A 322 -13.28 -15.43 -31.47
C PHE A 322 -13.50 -15.36 -29.95
N LEU A 323 -12.45 -15.09 -29.18
CA LEU A 323 -12.55 -15.00 -27.71
C LEU A 323 -12.82 -13.56 -27.23
N TYR A 324 -12.51 -12.55 -28.05
CA TYR A 324 -12.54 -11.15 -27.66
C TYR A 324 -13.32 -10.26 -28.63
N VAL A 325 -14.06 -10.82 -29.59
CA VAL A 325 -14.95 -10.03 -30.43
C VAL A 325 -16.21 -9.70 -29.65
N ASP A 326 -16.12 -8.70 -28.81
CA ASP A 326 -17.26 -7.83 -28.59
C ASP A 326 -17.39 -6.96 -29.84
N SER A 327 -18.57 -6.92 -30.49
CA SER A 327 -18.81 -6.21 -31.74
C SER A 327 -18.59 -4.69 -31.64
N ASP A 328 -18.34 -4.18 -30.44
CA ASP A 328 -18.16 -2.78 -30.11
C ASP A 328 -16.68 -2.39 -29.89
N ILE A 329 -15.72 -3.31 -30.10
CA ILE A 329 -14.30 -2.97 -30.04
C ILE A 329 -13.93 -2.22 -31.31
N ASP A 330 -13.55 -0.96 -31.16
CA ASP A 330 -12.92 -0.18 -32.22
C ASP A 330 -11.66 -0.90 -32.71
N PRO A 331 -11.60 -1.33 -33.99
CA PRO A 331 -10.42 -2.02 -34.53
C PRO A 331 -9.13 -1.18 -34.40
N ASP A 332 -9.25 0.15 -34.42
CA ASP A 332 -8.12 1.07 -34.24
C ASP A 332 -7.69 1.17 -32.77
N ALA A 333 -8.60 0.94 -31.81
CA ALA A 333 -8.26 0.83 -30.40
C ALA A 333 -7.53 -0.50 -30.08
N ALA A 334 -7.84 -1.57 -30.82
CA ALA A 334 -7.16 -2.86 -30.71
C ALA A 334 -5.73 -2.86 -31.30
N SER A 335 -5.43 -1.90 -32.18
CA SER A 335 -4.11 -1.68 -32.79
C SER A 335 -3.21 -0.73 -31.98
N GLY A 336 -3.41 -0.65 -30.64
CA GLY A 336 -2.60 0.20 -29.78
C GLY A 336 -1.12 0.14 -30.11
N GLU A 337 -0.44 1.29 -30.11
CA GLU A 337 1.01 1.37 -30.36
C GLU A 337 1.72 0.26 -29.59
N ALA A 338 2.46 -0.58 -30.32
CA ALA A 338 3.24 -1.63 -29.70
C ALA A 338 4.16 -1.01 -28.64
N LEU A 339 4.15 -1.55 -27.43
CA LEU A 339 5.10 -1.11 -26.41
C LEU A 339 6.52 -1.28 -26.95
N PRO A 340 7.38 -0.25 -26.91
CA PRO A 340 8.74 -0.35 -27.44
C PRO A 340 9.65 -1.23 -26.58
N GLU A 341 9.35 -1.38 -25.29
CA GLU A 341 10.15 -2.11 -24.32
C GLU A 341 9.33 -3.20 -23.63
N PRO A 342 9.97 -4.29 -23.17
CA PRO A 342 9.29 -5.35 -22.44
C PRO A 342 8.78 -4.89 -21.06
N PRO A 343 7.79 -5.57 -20.48
CA PRO A 343 7.28 -5.31 -19.15
C PRO A 343 8.34 -5.19 -18.04
N SER A 344 9.38 -6.03 -18.09
CA SER A 344 10.51 -5.97 -17.15
C SER A 344 11.27 -4.65 -17.17
N PHE A 345 11.35 -3.97 -18.32
CA PHE A 345 11.91 -2.63 -18.40
C PHE A 345 11.09 -1.60 -17.62
N TYR A 346 9.76 -1.64 -17.76
CA TYR A 346 8.86 -0.75 -17.03
C TYR A 346 8.83 -1.09 -15.54
N TRP A 347 8.89 -2.37 -15.18
CA TRP A 347 9.06 -2.79 -13.80
C TRP A 347 10.30 -2.13 -13.17
N ALA A 348 11.45 -2.33 -13.75
CA ALA A 348 12.70 -1.81 -13.22
C ALA A 348 12.72 -0.27 -13.10
N ARG A 349 12.07 0.44 -14.02
CA ARG A 349 12.07 1.90 -14.08
C ARG A 349 10.98 2.54 -13.23
N ASN A 350 9.77 2.00 -13.25
CA ASN A 350 8.57 2.68 -12.75
C ASN A 350 7.95 2.02 -11.52
N CYS A 351 8.14 0.71 -11.32
CA CYS A 351 7.39 -0.05 -10.34
C CYS A 351 8.22 -0.35 -9.09
N ILE A 352 7.56 -0.35 -7.95
CA ILE A 352 8.18 -0.58 -6.66
C ILE A 352 7.26 -1.51 -5.88
N LEU A 353 7.84 -2.44 -5.15
CA LEU A 353 7.13 -3.32 -4.24
C LEU A 353 7.40 -2.86 -2.80
N SER A 354 6.35 -2.58 -2.07
CA SER A 354 6.41 -2.29 -0.64
C SER A 354 5.92 -3.51 0.12
N GLY A 355 6.86 -4.25 0.70
CA GLY A 355 6.57 -5.40 1.54
C GLY A 355 6.40 -4.97 3.00
N SER A 356 5.19 -5.10 3.55
CA SER A 356 4.92 -4.81 4.94
C SER A 356 5.42 -5.96 5.80
N PHE A 357 6.08 -5.63 6.93
CA PHE A 357 6.63 -6.62 7.87
C PHE A 357 7.25 -7.87 7.19
N LEU A 358 8.16 -7.63 6.23
CA LEU A 358 8.81 -8.67 5.43
C LEU A 358 9.37 -9.81 6.29
N ALA A 359 9.14 -11.04 5.86
CA ALA A 359 9.78 -12.23 6.44
C ALA A 359 11.17 -12.49 5.83
N PRO A 360 12.06 -13.26 6.48
CA PRO A 360 13.38 -13.57 5.95
C PRO A 360 13.37 -14.18 4.54
N TYR A 361 12.41 -15.07 4.24
CA TYR A 361 12.30 -15.69 2.92
C TYR A 361 11.89 -14.67 1.84
N GLU A 362 11.10 -13.65 2.18
CA GLU A 362 10.69 -12.62 1.25
C GLU A 362 11.85 -11.69 0.87
N VAL A 363 12.68 -11.32 1.83
CA VAL A 363 13.89 -10.53 1.57
C VAL A 363 14.91 -11.30 0.73
N ALA A 364 14.86 -12.62 0.69
CA ALA A 364 15.70 -13.42 -0.18
C ALA A 364 15.47 -13.10 -1.67
N TYR A 365 14.26 -12.68 -2.07
CA TYR A 365 13.92 -12.27 -3.45
C TYR A 365 14.38 -10.85 -3.83
N ARG A 366 15.04 -10.11 -2.94
CA ARG A 366 15.38 -8.69 -3.13
C ARG A 366 16.18 -8.38 -4.41
N HIS A 367 17.02 -9.33 -4.87
CA HIS A 367 17.78 -9.16 -6.11
C HIS A 367 16.92 -9.40 -7.34
N GLU A 368 15.97 -10.33 -7.25
CA GLU A 368 15.05 -10.66 -8.35
C GLU A 368 13.97 -9.57 -8.51
N VAL A 369 13.50 -9.00 -7.39
CA VAL A 369 12.61 -7.83 -7.38
C VAL A 369 13.34 -6.58 -7.87
N GLY A 370 14.60 -6.44 -7.50
CA GLY A 370 15.45 -5.27 -7.69
C GLY A 370 15.67 -4.54 -6.35
N LEU A 371 16.92 -4.34 -5.94
CA LEU A 371 17.24 -3.66 -4.67
C LEU A 371 16.66 -2.25 -4.57
N GLY A 372 16.60 -1.52 -5.67
CA GLY A 372 15.98 -0.19 -5.75
C GLY A 372 14.47 -0.22 -5.95
N ASN A 373 13.86 -1.40 -6.03
CA ASN A 373 12.44 -1.61 -6.27
C ASN A 373 11.72 -2.30 -5.10
N LEU A 374 12.41 -2.45 -3.95
CA LEU A 374 11.85 -3.07 -2.75
C LEU A 374 11.91 -2.10 -1.58
N LEU A 375 10.78 -1.91 -0.90
CA LEU A 375 10.62 -1.15 0.34
C LEU A 375 10.17 -2.06 1.47
N TRP A 376 10.34 -1.56 2.69
CA TRP A 376 9.87 -2.17 3.92
C TRP A 376 8.85 -1.28 4.63
N GLY A 377 7.86 -1.87 5.30
CA GLY A 377 6.86 -1.18 6.09
C GLY A 377 6.58 -1.84 7.44
N THR A 378 6.08 -1.07 8.40
CA THR A 378 5.68 -1.55 9.73
C THR A 378 4.29 -2.14 9.75
N ASP A 379 3.44 -1.64 8.88
CA ASP A 379 1.98 -1.80 8.93
C ASP A 379 1.37 -1.37 10.27
N TYR A 380 1.94 -0.30 10.85
CA TYR A 380 1.49 0.26 12.13
C TYR A 380 0.09 0.89 12.00
N PRO A 381 -0.83 0.72 12.94
CA PRO A 381 -0.77 -0.13 14.11
C PRO A 381 -1.54 -1.45 13.96
N HIS A 382 -1.60 -2.01 12.76
CA HIS A 382 -2.31 -3.25 12.46
C HIS A 382 -1.81 -4.44 13.30
N LEU A 383 -2.68 -5.44 13.44
CA LEU A 383 -2.48 -6.59 14.32
C LEU A 383 -1.34 -7.49 13.86
N GLU A 384 -1.19 -7.63 12.55
CA GLU A 384 -0.13 -8.37 11.87
C GLU A 384 1.19 -7.60 11.81
N GLY A 385 1.16 -6.28 12.01
CA GLY A 385 2.28 -5.38 11.89
C GLY A 385 3.41 -5.60 12.90
N THR A 386 4.47 -4.83 12.76
CA THR A 386 5.68 -5.00 13.59
C THR A 386 5.58 -4.35 14.97
N TRP A 387 4.73 -3.35 15.15
CA TRP A 387 4.62 -2.61 16.41
C TRP A 387 3.91 -3.44 17.49
N PRO A 388 4.34 -3.36 18.77
CA PRO A 388 5.45 -2.55 19.31
C PRO A 388 6.84 -3.21 19.23
N GLN A 389 7.00 -4.35 18.56
CA GLN A 389 8.25 -5.11 18.47
C GLN A 389 9.04 -4.83 17.17
N THR A 390 8.94 -3.63 16.62
CA THR A 390 9.59 -3.26 15.35
C THR A 390 11.10 -3.51 15.33
N PRO A 391 11.88 -3.16 16.37
CA PRO A 391 13.32 -3.46 16.39
C PRO A 391 13.64 -4.97 16.31
N GLN A 392 12.83 -5.79 16.98
CA GLN A 392 12.98 -7.25 16.94
C GLN A 392 12.61 -7.80 15.57
N SER A 393 11.53 -7.31 14.95
CA SER A 393 11.12 -7.73 13.61
C SER A 393 12.20 -7.39 12.57
N ILE A 394 12.82 -6.22 12.64
CA ILE A 394 13.93 -5.85 11.75
C ILE A 394 15.11 -6.81 11.95
N ARG A 395 15.49 -7.14 13.19
CA ARG A 395 16.54 -8.12 13.48
C ARG A 395 16.20 -9.50 12.94
N HIS A 396 14.94 -9.94 13.13
CA HIS A 396 14.47 -11.23 12.63
C HIS A 396 14.68 -11.35 11.12
N THR A 397 14.32 -10.32 10.39
CA THR A 397 14.30 -10.34 8.92
C THR A 397 15.65 -10.00 8.29
N PHE A 398 16.40 -9.05 8.86
CA PHE A 398 17.56 -8.45 8.19
C PHE A 398 18.92 -8.86 8.78
N ASN A 399 18.98 -9.75 9.79
CA ASN A 399 20.24 -10.08 10.47
C ASN A 399 21.31 -10.71 9.55
N THR A 400 20.91 -11.29 8.42
CA THR A 400 21.83 -11.88 7.42
C THR A 400 21.93 -11.07 6.14
N VAL A 401 21.21 -9.95 6.04
CA VAL A 401 21.22 -9.09 4.85
C VAL A 401 22.44 -8.14 4.91
N PRO A 402 23.24 -8.02 3.84
CA PRO A 402 24.33 -7.06 3.81
C PRO A 402 23.87 -5.63 4.16
N GLU A 403 24.69 -4.93 4.96
CA GLU A 403 24.33 -3.59 5.47
C GLU A 403 23.88 -2.63 4.37
N ASP A 404 24.63 -2.58 3.27
CA ASP A 404 24.35 -1.66 2.17
C ASP A 404 22.98 -1.96 1.51
N GLU A 405 22.62 -3.24 1.38
CA GLU A 405 21.33 -3.67 0.82
C GLU A 405 20.19 -3.40 1.80
N ALA A 406 20.40 -3.68 3.09
CA ALA A 406 19.42 -3.40 4.13
C ALA A 406 19.12 -1.90 4.23
N ARG A 407 20.10 -1.01 4.06
CA ARG A 407 19.89 0.45 4.03
C ARG A 407 18.94 0.89 2.93
N LEU A 408 19.11 0.34 1.73
CA LEU A 408 18.22 0.63 0.60
C LEU A 408 16.77 0.25 0.95
N ILE A 409 16.55 -1.00 1.40
CA ILE A 409 15.22 -1.54 1.63
C ILE A 409 14.53 -0.88 2.83
N LEU A 410 15.26 -0.67 3.93
CA LEU A 410 14.71 -0.14 5.18
C LEU A 410 14.43 1.36 5.16
N GLY A 411 15.00 2.13 4.18
CA GLY A 411 14.73 3.55 4.20
C GLY A 411 15.21 4.38 3.02
N GLU A 412 16.44 4.22 2.54
CA GLU A 412 17.00 5.19 1.59
C GLU A 412 16.25 5.23 0.24
N THR A 413 15.74 4.09 -0.23
CA THR A 413 14.86 4.04 -1.40
C THR A 413 13.53 4.76 -1.12
N ALA A 414 12.92 4.52 0.04
CA ALA A 414 11.67 5.16 0.43
C ALA A 414 11.82 6.69 0.57
N VAL A 415 12.95 7.18 1.09
CA VAL A 415 13.27 8.61 1.15
C VAL A 415 13.16 9.24 -0.22
N THR A 416 13.77 8.61 -1.23
CA THR A 416 13.77 9.12 -2.61
C THR A 416 12.39 9.03 -3.24
N VAL A 417 11.74 7.87 -3.14
CA VAL A 417 10.45 7.58 -3.79
C VAL A 417 9.33 8.47 -3.27
N TYR A 418 9.26 8.66 -1.95
CA TYR A 418 8.22 9.47 -1.32
C TYR A 418 8.61 10.95 -1.14
N GLY A 419 9.78 11.35 -1.60
CA GLY A 419 10.25 12.73 -1.54
C GLY A 419 10.45 13.24 -0.11
N PHE A 420 10.94 12.41 0.79
CA PHE A 420 11.37 12.87 2.11
C PHE A 420 12.68 13.66 2.01
N ASP A 421 12.84 14.64 2.89
CA ASP A 421 14.12 15.34 3.04
C ASP A 421 15.06 14.53 3.94
N ARG A 422 16.01 13.84 3.31
CA ARG A 422 17.00 13.04 4.02
C ARG A 422 17.80 13.86 5.03
N ALA A 423 18.16 15.09 4.69
CA ALA A 423 18.96 15.94 5.58
C ALA A 423 18.16 16.34 6.84
N ALA A 424 16.85 16.56 6.70
CA ALA A 424 15.97 16.83 7.82
C ALA A 424 15.73 15.59 8.70
N LEU A 425 15.68 14.39 8.11
CA LEU A 425 15.47 13.13 8.86
C LEU A 425 16.75 12.60 9.52
N TRP A 426 17.91 12.89 8.98
CA TRP A 426 19.17 12.29 9.40
C TRP A 426 19.54 12.52 10.89
N PRO A 427 19.39 13.73 11.47
CA PRO A 427 19.67 13.94 12.89
C PRO A 427 18.76 13.07 13.81
N LEU A 428 17.52 12.84 13.40
CA LEU A 428 16.59 11.96 14.11
C LEU A 428 17.02 10.50 13.97
N ALA A 429 17.29 10.04 12.74
CA ALA A 429 17.74 8.68 12.46
C ALA A 429 18.99 8.30 13.27
N ARG A 430 19.95 9.22 13.40
CA ARG A 430 21.13 9.03 14.25
C ARG A 430 20.83 8.91 15.74
N ARG A 431 19.67 9.39 16.19
CA ARG A 431 19.24 9.29 17.60
C ARG A 431 18.46 8.01 17.86
N ILE A 432 17.52 7.65 16.98
CA ILE A 432 16.55 6.58 17.26
C ILE A 432 16.78 5.31 16.43
N GLY A 433 17.38 5.42 15.24
CA GLY A 433 17.58 4.28 14.35
C GLY A 433 18.50 3.21 14.94
N PRO A 434 18.32 1.93 14.59
CA PRO A 434 19.21 0.86 15.05
C PRO A 434 20.61 1.01 14.42
N THR A 435 21.63 0.49 15.12
CA THR A 435 22.96 0.34 14.56
C THR A 435 23.07 -0.90 13.66
N PRO A 436 24.04 -0.96 12.74
CA PRO A 436 24.28 -2.18 11.96
C PRO A 436 24.55 -3.41 12.81
N ALA A 437 25.26 -3.24 13.93
CA ALA A 437 25.55 -4.33 14.86
C ALA A 437 24.27 -4.86 15.55
N GLU A 438 23.34 -3.97 15.93
CA GLU A 438 22.04 -4.37 16.48
C GLU A 438 21.24 -5.16 15.44
N VAL A 439 21.14 -4.68 14.21
CA VAL A 439 20.38 -5.36 13.13
C VAL A 439 21.01 -6.73 12.80
N ALA A 440 22.33 -6.83 12.73
CA ALA A 440 23.04 -8.07 12.41
C ALA A 440 23.01 -9.11 13.56
N THR A 441 22.47 -8.75 14.74
CA THR A 441 22.38 -9.67 15.88
C THR A 441 21.09 -10.51 15.79
N PRO A 442 21.14 -11.83 15.60
CA PRO A 442 19.96 -12.69 15.58
C PRO A 442 19.16 -12.59 16.88
N LEU A 443 17.86 -12.83 16.81
CA LEU A 443 17.02 -12.95 18.00
C LEU A 443 17.33 -14.23 18.76
N GLY A 444 17.41 -14.12 20.10
CA GLY A 444 17.38 -15.28 20.95
C GLY A 444 15.96 -15.88 21.05
N PRO A 445 15.83 -17.17 21.47
CA PRO A 445 14.51 -17.80 21.59
C PRO A 445 13.56 -17.07 22.52
N ASP A 446 14.05 -16.39 23.55
CA ASP A 446 13.25 -15.65 24.52
C ASP A 446 12.87 -14.23 24.05
N GLU A 447 13.44 -13.78 22.92
CA GLU A 447 13.13 -12.47 22.34
C GLU A 447 11.99 -12.54 21.29
N LEU A 448 11.59 -13.76 20.88
CA LEU A 448 10.47 -13.94 19.93
C LEU A 448 9.15 -13.72 20.66
N PRO A 449 8.30 -12.80 20.18
CA PRO A 449 7.00 -12.53 20.78
C PRO A 449 6.09 -13.76 20.68
N LEU A 450 5.48 -14.15 21.80
CA LEU A 450 4.46 -15.19 21.79
C LEU A 450 3.17 -14.64 21.14
N GLY A 451 2.60 -15.39 20.21
CA GLY A 451 1.31 -15.09 19.61
C GLY A 451 1.31 -14.05 18.48
N ARG A 452 2.47 -13.54 18.05
CA ARG A 452 2.57 -12.65 16.89
C ARG A 452 3.23 -13.35 15.71
N SER A 453 2.40 -13.96 14.86
CA SER A 453 2.86 -14.71 13.69
C SER A 453 3.19 -13.83 12.48
N GLY A 454 2.50 -12.71 12.27
CA GLY A 454 2.65 -11.86 11.09
C GLY A 454 4.08 -11.36 10.88
N ALA A 455 4.54 -10.50 11.78
CA ALA A 455 5.85 -9.85 11.70
C ALA A 455 7.05 -10.76 12.02
N PHE A 456 6.82 -12.00 12.49
CA PHE A 456 7.85 -12.96 12.86
C PHE A 456 7.69 -14.32 12.17
N ARG A 457 6.93 -14.37 11.09
CA ARG A 457 6.75 -15.59 10.29
C ARG A 457 8.04 -15.95 9.56
N GLU A 458 8.30 -17.24 9.46
CA GLU A 458 9.40 -17.77 8.64
C GLU A 458 8.97 -17.97 7.18
N TYR A 459 7.72 -18.36 6.98
CA TYR A 459 7.11 -18.66 5.68
C TYR A 459 5.62 -18.35 5.67
N GLY A 460 5.07 -18.30 4.47
CA GLY A 460 3.63 -18.23 4.26
C GLY A 460 3.06 -16.81 4.28
N THR A 461 1.77 -16.75 4.14
CA THR A 461 1.03 -15.48 4.22
C THR A 461 0.92 -15.00 5.66
N PHE A 462 0.71 -13.71 5.82
CA PHE A 462 0.57 -13.04 7.12
C PHE A 462 -0.88 -12.97 7.61
N ALA A 463 -1.79 -13.61 6.97
CA ALA A 463 -3.19 -13.58 7.38
C ALA A 463 -3.64 -14.92 7.97
#